data_12e1c9c393eccf5bf3798876c607bf36
#
_entry.id   12e1c9c393eccf5bf3798876c607bf36
#
_cell.length_a   1.000
_cell.length_b   1.000
_cell.length_c   1.000
_cell.angle_alpha   90.00
_cell.angle_beta   90.00
_cell.angle_gamma   90.00
#
_symmetry.space_group_name_H-M   'P 1'
#
loop_
_entity.id
_entity.type
_entity.pdbx_description
1 polymer ?
#
loop_
_entity_poly.entity_id
_entity_poly.type
_entity_poly.pdbx_seq_one_letter_code
_entity_poly.pdbx_strand_id
1 'polypeptide(L)'
;VMKDGVIQQQGRPEDIYNEPANAFVADFIGESNIFDGVMEADCKVRLCGRTLTCLDGGFGENRPVDVVIRPEDIDLVPPSDELLTGEVTGVVFKGVHYEMAVQCGGLQWLIHSTDAHPVGEQVGLSFGPDDIHIMKRLFEGSENVLRGEVTGEDEVTFCDVSFERPGLGLPEGTPVELIIQPGDIEVVSIDHAHLTVYLESLIYKGDYNELVVWTGGRSLLIHSYLDQQVATDIGIRFDFDKIRIAPWKGGETV
;
A
#
# COMPACT_ATOMS: atom_id res chain seq x y z
N VAL A 1 -3.75 -20.30 -2.15
CA VAL A 1 -4.37 -18.98 -2.34
C VAL A 1 -4.42 -18.67 -3.81
N MET A 2 -5.57 -18.24 -4.28
CA MET A 2 -5.80 -17.87 -5.68
C MET A 2 -6.44 -16.48 -5.73
N LYS A 3 -6.09 -15.69 -6.75
CA LYS A 3 -6.70 -14.41 -7.06
C LYS A 3 -6.94 -14.35 -8.57
N ASP A 4 -8.16 -14.04 -9.00
CA ASP A 4 -8.59 -13.88 -10.40
C ASP A 4 -8.16 -15.04 -11.33
N GLY A 5 -8.24 -16.29 -10.82
CA GLY A 5 -7.84 -17.49 -11.54
C GLY A 5 -6.34 -17.76 -11.56
N VAL A 6 -5.52 -16.88 -10.97
CA VAL A 6 -4.05 -17.03 -10.86
C VAL A 6 -3.69 -17.53 -9.45
N ILE A 7 -2.82 -18.54 -9.39
CA ILE A 7 -2.29 -19.04 -8.12
C ILE A 7 -1.27 -18.01 -7.60
N GLN A 8 -1.56 -17.40 -6.44
CA GLN A 8 -0.66 -16.47 -5.75
C GLN A 8 0.36 -17.22 -4.89
N GLN A 9 -0.10 -18.26 -4.21
CA GLN A 9 0.77 -19.14 -3.42
C GLN A 9 0.15 -20.52 -3.25
N GLN A 10 1.00 -21.54 -3.26
CA GLN A 10 0.64 -22.92 -2.97
C GLN A 10 1.61 -23.47 -1.94
N GLY A 11 1.09 -24.13 -0.89
CA GLY A 11 1.88 -24.71 0.19
C GLY A 11 0.99 -25.30 1.27
N ARG A 12 1.59 -25.69 2.39
CA ARG A 12 0.84 -26.11 3.58
C ARG A 12 0.19 -24.86 4.22
N PRO A 13 -0.92 -25.01 4.94
CA PRO A 13 -1.56 -23.86 5.60
C PRO A 13 -0.60 -23.08 6.51
N GLU A 14 0.22 -23.78 7.28
CA GLU A 14 1.22 -23.18 8.18
C GLU A 14 2.29 -22.38 7.42
N ASP A 15 2.79 -22.93 6.29
CA ASP A 15 3.80 -22.26 5.47
C ASP A 15 3.23 -20.98 4.81
N ILE A 16 1.96 -21.04 4.34
CA ILE A 16 1.29 -19.89 3.72
C ILE A 16 0.98 -18.81 4.76
N TYR A 17 0.67 -19.21 5.99
CA TYR A 17 0.40 -18.28 7.09
C TYR A 17 1.68 -17.60 7.60
N ASN A 18 2.75 -18.39 7.83
CA ASN A 18 4.00 -17.88 8.40
C ASN A 18 4.90 -17.20 7.36
N GLU A 19 4.88 -17.66 6.10
CA GLU A 19 5.72 -17.15 5.01
C GLU A 19 4.85 -16.78 3.79
N PRO A 20 3.95 -15.78 3.89
CA PRO A 20 3.13 -15.36 2.76
C PRO A 20 4.00 -14.75 1.65
N ALA A 21 3.71 -15.11 0.39
CA ALA A 21 4.51 -14.70 -0.77
C ALA A 21 4.41 -13.19 -1.09
N ASN A 22 3.33 -12.55 -0.65
CA ASN A 22 3.10 -11.11 -0.83
C ASN A 22 2.04 -10.61 0.16
N ALA A 23 1.89 -9.27 0.24
CA ALA A 23 0.95 -8.61 1.15
C ALA A 23 -0.52 -9.06 0.95
N PHE A 24 -0.94 -9.34 -0.30
CA PHE A 24 -2.26 -9.88 -0.59
C PHE A 24 -2.49 -11.25 0.08
N VAL A 25 -1.51 -12.15 0.00
CA VAL A 25 -1.62 -13.47 0.65
C VAL A 25 -1.65 -13.32 2.17
N ALA A 26 -0.83 -12.43 2.72
CA ALA A 26 -0.79 -12.14 4.16
C ALA A 26 -2.15 -11.68 4.67
N ASP A 27 -2.76 -10.70 4.01
CA ASP A 27 -4.06 -10.13 4.35
C ASP A 27 -5.22 -11.14 4.13
N PHE A 28 -5.15 -11.91 3.04
CA PHE A 28 -6.18 -12.91 2.71
C PHE A 28 -6.28 -14.06 3.72
N ILE A 29 -5.15 -14.49 4.30
CA ILE A 29 -5.09 -15.65 5.22
C ILE A 29 -5.44 -15.26 6.65
N GLY A 30 -5.20 -14.03 7.06
CA GLY A 30 -5.50 -13.55 8.41
C GLY A 30 -5.21 -12.07 8.55
N GLU A 31 -5.78 -11.46 9.58
CA GLU A 31 -5.50 -10.05 9.89
C GLU A 31 -4.00 -9.81 10.04
N SER A 32 -3.51 -8.72 9.49
CA SER A 32 -2.09 -8.37 9.49
C SER A 32 -1.90 -6.87 9.61
N ASN A 33 -0.88 -6.46 10.34
CA ASN A 33 -0.34 -5.12 10.21
C ASN A 33 0.56 -5.09 8.98
N ILE A 34 0.21 -4.31 7.97
CA ILE A 34 0.98 -4.17 6.73
C ILE A 34 1.35 -2.71 6.56
N PHE A 35 2.64 -2.42 6.62
CA PHE A 35 3.16 -1.05 6.59
C PHE A 35 4.21 -0.84 5.52
N ASP A 36 4.33 0.39 5.08
CA ASP A 36 5.40 0.81 4.19
C ASP A 36 6.73 0.90 4.95
N GLY A 37 7.71 0.12 4.50
CA GLY A 37 9.06 0.13 5.04
C GLY A 37 10.12 0.37 3.98
N VAL A 38 11.36 0.56 4.42
CA VAL A 38 12.53 0.67 3.54
C VAL A 38 13.63 -0.24 4.08
N MET A 39 14.09 -1.19 3.27
CA MET A 39 15.27 -1.99 3.62
C MET A 39 16.51 -1.09 3.61
N GLU A 40 17.16 -0.91 4.76
CA GLU A 40 18.41 -0.16 4.86
C GLU A 40 19.62 -1.02 4.55
N ALA A 41 19.55 -2.30 4.90
CA ALA A 41 20.53 -3.33 4.59
C ALA A 41 19.86 -4.71 4.75
N ASP A 42 20.56 -5.78 4.44
CA ASP A 42 20.10 -7.14 4.76
C ASP A 42 19.79 -7.25 6.27
N CYS A 43 18.65 -7.84 6.57
CA CYS A 43 18.12 -8.01 7.92
C CYS A 43 17.87 -6.71 8.69
N LYS A 44 17.75 -5.57 8.01
CA LYS A 44 17.45 -4.27 8.61
C LYS A 44 16.42 -3.49 7.81
N VAL A 45 15.27 -3.24 8.42
CA VAL A 45 14.19 -2.46 7.83
C VAL A 45 13.92 -1.22 8.67
N ARG A 46 13.71 -0.08 8.01
CA ARG A 46 13.24 1.14 8.64
C ARG A 46 11.72 1.20 8.58
N LEU A 47 11.11 1.30 9.77
CA LEU A 47 9.67 1.44 9.97
C LEU A 47 9.41 2.46 11.10
N CYS A 48 8.43 3.34 10.96
CA CYS A 48 8.09 4.39 11.93
C CYS A 48 9.30 5.24 12.39
N GLY A 49 10.24 5.51 11.46
CA GLY A 49 11.45 6.28 11.75
C GLY A 49 12.54 5.53 12.53
N ARG A 50 12.37 4.22 12.79
CA ARG A 50 13.34 3.36 13.47
C ARG A 50 13.84 2.26 12.54
N THR A 51 15.10 1.86 12.76
CA THR A 51 15.68 0.67 12.14
C THR A 51 15.40 -0.54 13.03
N LEU A 52 14.65 -1.49 12.48
CA LEU A 52 14.31 -2.76 13.12
C LEU A 52 15.15 -3.88 12.51
N THR A 53 15.50 -4.88 13.33
CA THR A 53 16.17 -6.09 12.85
C THR A 53 15.10 -7.10 12.45
N CYS A 54 15.22 -7.69 11.25
CA CYS A 54 14.38 -8.79 10.76
C CYS A 54 15.26 -9.96 10.32
N LEU A 55 14.67 -11.09 9.94
CA LEU A 55 15.42 -12.24 9.41
C LEU A 55 15.57 -12.21 7.89
N ASP A 56 14.74 -11.44 7.21
CA ASP A 56 14.67 -11.36 5.76
C ASP A 56 15.81 -10.52 5.17
N GLY A 57 16.37 -11.00 4.03
CA GLY A 57 17.42 -10.33 3.28
C GLY A 57 17.28 -10.53 1.78
N GLY A 58 18.20 -9.96 1.00
CA GLY A 58 18.21 -10.11 -0.46
C GLY A 58 17.27 -9.16 -1.21
N PHE A 59 16.67 -8.18 -0.53
CA PHE A 59 15.82 -7.16 -1.15
C PHE A 59 16.61 -6.01 -1.78
N GLY A 60 17.87 -5.82 -1.37
CA GLY A 60 18.73 -4.69 -1.76
C GLY A 60 18.58 -3.49 -0.82
N GLU A 61 19.60 -2.60 -0.83
CA GLU A 61 19.64 -1.41 0.03
C GLU A 61 18.72 -0.30 -0.50
N ASN A 62 18.12 0.45 0.41
CA ASN A 62 17.21 1.57 0.14
C ASN A 62 15.99 1.18 -0.73
N ARG A 63 15.55 -0.06 -0.64
CA ARG A 63 14.39 -0.56 -1.39
C ARG A 63 13.12 -0.43 -0.57
N PRO A 64 12.05 0.15 -1.16
CA PRO A 64 10.72 0.13 -0.54
C PRO A 64 10.20 -1.30 -0.49
N VAL A 65 9.65 -1.66 0.67
CA VAL A 65 9.11 -3.00 0.95
C VAL A 65 7.81 -2.89 1.72
N ASP A 66 7.02 -3.96 1.73
CA ASP A 66 5.92 -4.15 2.66
C ASP A 66 6.47 -4.88 3.89
N VAL A 67 6.22 -4.29 5.07
CA VAL A 67 6.54 -4.88 6.37
C VAL A 67 5.26 -5.46 6.95
N VAL A 68 5.24 -6.75 7.18
CA VAL A 68 4.08 -7.47 7.72
C VAL A 68 4.40 -7.99 9.11
N ILE A 69 3.53 -7.68 10.07
CA ILE A 69 3.63 -8.16 11.46
C ILE A 69 2.24 -8.62 11.89
N ARG A 70 2.13 -9.81 12.45
CA ARG A 70 0.85 -10.35 12.90
C ARG A 70 0.39 -9.66 14.19
N PRO A 71 -0.91 -9.39 14.35
CA PRO A 71 -1.44 -8.79 15.58
C PRO A 71 -1.16 -9.60 16.86
N GLU A 72 -1.13 -10.92 16.75
CA GLU A 72 -0.85 -11.85 17.84
C GLU A 72 0.62 -11.96 18.24
N ASP A 73 1.54 -11.49 17.39
CA ASP A 73 2.98 -11.54 17.64
C ASP A 73 3.49 -10.26 18.32
N ILE A 74 2.59 -9.30 18.58
CA ILE A 74 2.91 -8.02 19.23
C ILE A 74 2.49 -8.04 20.68
N ASP A 75 3.47 -8.01 21.59
CA ASP A 75 3.22 -7.83 23.02
C ASP A 75 3.19 -6.36 23.40
N LEU A 76 2.19 -5.97 24.19
CA LEU A 76 2.14 -4.65 24.82
C LEU A 76 2.87 -4.68 26.15
N VAL A 77 3.89 -3.82 26.27
CA VAL A 77 4.76 -3.73 27.46
C VAL A 77 4.86 -2.27 27.92
N PRO A 78 5.42 -2.00 29.11
CA PRO A 78 5.70 -0.63 29.50
C PRO A 78 6.57 0.11 28.46
N PRO A 79 6.25 1.37 28.15
CA PRO A 79 6.99 2.12 27.12
C PRO A 79 8.46 2.32 27.51
N SER A 80 9.36 2.22 26.52
CA SER A 80 10.78 2.49 26.69
C SER A 80 11.37 3.14 25.43
N ASP A 81 12.52 3.80 25.57
CA ASP A 81 13.21 4.44 24.44
C ASP A 81 13.74 3.44 23.40
N GLU A 82 13.82 2.16 23.73
CA GLU A 82 14.30 1.10 22.84
C GLU A 82 13.18 0.51 21.97
N LEU A 83 11.92 0.75 22.31
CA LEU A 83 10.75 0.20 21.64
C LEU A 83 10.03 1.25 20.77
N LEU A 84 9.22 0.80 19.85
CA LEU A 84 8.17 1.60 19.26
C LEU A 84 7.13 1.87 20.36
N THR A 85 6.76 3.13 20.57
CA THR A 85 5.82 3.53 21.63
C THR A 85 4.60 4.19 21.02
N GLY A 86 3.43 3.88 21.55
CA GLY A 86 2.15 4.37 21.07
C GLY A 86 1.11 4.52 22.15
N GLU A 87 -0.05 5.03 21.77
CA GLU A 87 -1.23 5.20 22.62
C GLU A 87 -2.32 4.23 22.19
N VAL A 88 -2.93 3.52 23.14
CA VAL A 88 -4.11 2.69 22.90
C VAL A 88 -5.29 3.58 22.55
N THR A 89 -5.85 3.44 21.35
CA THR A 89 -6.97 4.26 20.84
C THR A 89 -8.29 3.52 20.80
N GLY A 90 -8.26 2.18 20.83
CA GLY A 90 -9.47 1.35 20.82
C GLY A 90 -9.22 -0.01 21.48
N VAL A 91 -10.26 -0.58 22.10
CA VAL A 91 -10.23 -1.91 22.73
C VAL A 91 -11.56 -2.59 22.51
N VAL A 92 -11.55 -3.79 21.93
CA VAL A 92 -12.74 -4.60 21.70
C VAL A 92 -12.49 -6.04 22.17
N PHE A 93 -13.37 -6.59 23.00
CA PHE A 93 -13.28 -7.99 23.40
C PHE A 93 -13.92 -8.90 22.34
N LYS A 94 -13.18 -9.81 21.78
CA LYS A 94 -13.61 -10.78 20.74
C LYS A 94 -13.98 -12.17 21.28
N GLY A 95 -14.17 -12.29 22.59
CA GLY A 95 -14.58 -13.53 23.23
C GLY A 95 -13.42 -14.38 23.76
N VAL A 96 -12.27 -14.42 23.12
CA VAL A 96 -11.08 -15.18 23.54
C VAL A 96 -9.85 -14.28 23.72
N HIS A 97 -9.81 -13.13 23.07
CA HIS A 97 -8.76 -12.12 23.17
C HIS A 97 -9.37 -10.72 23.08
N TYR A 98 -8.57 -9.72 23.39
CA TYR A 98 -8.85 -8.33 23.11
C TYR A 98 -8.17 -7.94 21.80
N GLU A 99 -8.92 -7.29 20.94
CA GLU A 99 -8.42 -6.59 19.76
C GLU A 99 -8.21 -5.13 20.15
N MET A 100 -6.99 -4.66 20.04
CA MET A 100 -6.63 -3.29 20.42
C MET A 100 -6.06 -2.54 19.24
N ALA A 101 -6.49 -1.28 19.09
CA ALA A 101 -5.90 -0.33 18.16
C ALA A 101 -4.89 0.53 18.93
N VAL A 102 -3.66 0.63 18.44
CA VAL A 102 -2.60 1.45 19.00
C VAL A 102 -2.09 2.43 17.96
N GLN A 103 -2.09 3.72 18.27
CA GLN A 103 -1.51 4.75 17.39
C GLN A 103 -0.03 4.90 17.70
N CYS A 104 0.85 4.49 16.78
CA CYS A 104 2.30 4.53 16.96
C CYS A 104 2.99 4.95 15.66
N GLY A 105 3.89 5.93 15.73
CA GLY A 105 4.67 6.41 14.60
C GLY A 105 3.86 7.00 13.44
N GLY A 106 2.64 7.48 13.71
CA GLY A 106 1.70 7.95 12.69
C GLY A 106 0.84 6.85 12.07
N LEU A 107 1.05 5.57 12.43
CA LEU A 107 0.34 4.41 11.91
C LEU A 107 -0.58 3.82 12.99
N GLN A 108 -1.70 3.26 12.56
CA GLN A 108 -2.58 2.49 13.42
C GLN A 108 -2.20 1.03 13.38
N TRP A 109 -1.86 0.49 14.54
CA TRP A 109 -1.50 -0.91 14.76
C TRP A 109 -2.67 -1.67 15.33
N LEU A 110 -2.88 -2.88 14.84
CA LEU A 110 -3.82 -3.86 15.37
C LEU A 110 -3.05 -4.86 16.23
N ILE A 111 -3.49 -5.08 17.46
CA ILE A 111 -2.86 -6.01 18.41
C ILE A 111 -3.90 -6.98 18.97
N HIS A 112 -3.56 -8.26 19.04
CA HIS A 112 -4.34 -9.29 19.72
C HIS A 112 -3.65 -9.69 21.02
N SER A 113 -4.31 -9.50 22.15
CA SER A 113 -3.77 -9.87 23.46
C SER A 113 -4.83 -10.48 24.37
N THR A 114 -4.42 -11.37 25.27
CA THR A 114 -5.28 -11.87 26.35
C THR A 114 -5.47 -10.85 27.48
N ASP A 115 -4.58 -9.88 27.58
CA ASP A 115 -4.61 -8.81 28.56
C ASP A 115 -5.18 -7.52 27.94
N ALA A 116 -6.06 -6.83 28.66
CA ALA A 116 -6.66 -5.58 28.22
C ALA A 116 -5.82 -4.38 28.69
N HIS A 117 -5.56 -3.47 27.77
CA HIS A 117 -4.97 -2.16 28.05
C HIS A 117 -6.03 -1.07 27.81
N PRO A 118 -6.27 -0.15 28.77
CA PRO A 118 -7.30 0.86 28.61
C PRO A 118 -6.95 1.89 27.53
N VAL A 119 -7.99 2.42 26.88
CA VAL A 119 -7.82 3.54 25.94
C VAL A 119 -7.15 4.73 26.63
N GLY A 120 -6.15 5.32 25.98
CA GLY A 120 -5.30 6.41 26.48
C GLY A 120 -4.03 5.94 27.19
N GLU A 121 -3.83 4.62 27.37
CA GLU A 121 -2.59 4.09 27.93
C GLU A 121 -1.44 4.22 26.92
N GLN A 122 -0.26 4.66 27.44
CA GLN A 122 0.97 4.65 26.68
C GLN A 122 1.65 3.28 26.82
N VAL A 123 1.93 2.64 25.70
CA VAL A 123 2.47 1.28 25.62
C VAL A 123 3.70 1.21 24.72
N GLY A 124 4.58 0.26 24.99
CA GLY A 124 5.63 -0.17 24.08
C GLY A 124 5.16 -1.38 23.29
N LEU A 125 5.49 -1.41 21.99
CA LEU A 125 5.25 -2.56 21.12
C LEU A 125 6.51 -3.42 21.10
N SER A 126 6.39 -4.66 21.54
CA SER A 126 7.48 -5.63 21.63
C SER A 126 7.20 -6.82 20.72
N PHE A 127 8.10 -7.08 19.80
CA PHE A 127 8.09 -8.21 18.87
C PHE A 127 9.53 -8.55 18.47
N GLY A 128 9.76 -9.79 18.07
CA GLY A 128 11.08 -10.29 17.69
C GLY A 128 11.44 -10.06 16.23
N PRO A 129 12.70 -10.31 15.84
CA PRO A 129 13.12 -10.23 14.44
C PRO A 129 12.44 -11.27 13.52
N ASP A 130 11.98 -12.38 14.08
CA ASP A 130 11.25 -13.46 13.42
C ASP A 130 9.76 -13.16 13.22
N ASP A 131 9.22 -12.16 13.92
CA ASP A 131 7.84 -11.71 13.76
C ASP A 131 7.68 -10.68 12.63
N ILE A 132 8.81 -10.18 12.09
CA ILE A 132 8.83 -9.20 11.01
C ILE A 132 9.05 -9.90 9.67
N HIS A 133 8.04 -9.91 8.82
CA HIS A 133 8.13 -10.46 7.47
C HIS A 133 8.23 -9.35 6.44
N ILE A 134 9.25 -9.44 5.58
CA ILE A 134 9.50 -8.47 4.52
C ILE A 134 9.00 -9.00 3.18
N MET A 135 8.21 -8.21 2.49
CA MET A 135 7.65 -8.57 1.20
C MET A 135 8.01 -7.56 0.13
N LYS A 136 8.18 -8.05 -1.10
CA LYS A 136 8.28 -7.15 -2.25
C LYS A 136 6.95 -6.46 -2.45
N ARG A 137 7.02 -5.16 -2.68
CA ARG A 137 5.83 -4.43 -3.12
C ARG A 137 5.35 -4.97 -4.46
N LEU A 138 4.05 -5.10 -4.61
CA LEU A 138 3.41 -5.48 -5.88
C LEU A 138 3.70 -4.45 -6.97
N PHE A 139 4.01 -3.21 -6.58
CA PHE A 139 4.43 -2.12 -7.46
C PHE A 139 5.81 -1.61 -7.03
N GLU A 140 6.81 -1.82 -7.88
CA GLU A 140 8.16 -1.26 -7.73
C GLU A 140 8.18 0.21 -8.18
N GLY A 141 7.42 1.06 -7.55
CA GLY A 141 7.42 2.48 -7.85
C GLY A 141 6.38 3.20 -7.03
N SER A 142 6.77 4.33 -6.47
CA SER A 142 5.84 5.22 -5.77
C SER A 142 4.93 6.01 -6.71
N GLU A 143 4.96 5.75 -8.03
CA GLU A 143 4.29 6.57 -9.04
C GLU A 143 3.65 5.69 -10.12
N ASN A 144 2.45 6.08 -10.57
CA ASN A 144 1.86 5.54 -11.77
C ASN A 144 2.51 6.19 -12.99
N VAL A 145 3.07 5.41 -13.89
CA VAL A 145 3.62 5.91 -15.15
C VAL A 145 2.74 5.44 -16.31
N LEU A 146 2.05 6.36 -16.94
CA LEU A 146 1.13 6.09 -18.03
C LEU A 146 1.66 6.67 -19.34
N ARG A 147 1.39 5.96 -20.44
CA ARG A 147 1.63 6.51 -21.76
C ARG A 147 0.46 7.41 -22.16
N GLY A 148 0.79 8.63 -22.61
CA GLY A 148 -0.13 9.55 -23.24
C GLY A 148 0.38 9.99 -24.60
N GLU A 149 -0.42 10.80 -25.28
CA GLU A 149 -0.11 11.43 -26.55
C GLU A 149 -0.59 12.87 -26.56
N VAL A 150 0.19 13.75 -27.14
CA VAL A 150 -0.22 15.14 -27.38
C VAL A 150 -1.24 15.15 -28.52
N THR A 151 -2.47 15.57 -28.26
CA THR A 151 -3.59 15.55 -29.21
C THR A 151 -4.00 16.93 -29.73
N GLY A 152 -3.38 18.00 -29.20
CA GLY A 152 -3.60 19.37 -29.60
C GLY A 152 -2.47 20.28 -29.15
N GLU A 153 -2.56 21.59 -29.38
CA GLU A 153 -1.50 22.56 -29.06
C GLU A 153 -1.09 22.52 -27.58
N ASP A 154 -2.06 22.37 -26.68
CA ASP A 154 -1.88 22.25 -25.22
C ASP A 154 -2.71 21.11 -24.64
N GLU A 155 -3.06 20.11 -25.44
CA GLU A 155 -3.91 18.99 -25.02
C GLU A 155 -3.14 17.69 -25.00
N VAL A 156 -3.37 16.89 -23.93
CA VAL A 156 -2.81 15.53 -23.76
C VAL A 156 -3.92 14.56 -23.50
N THR A 157 -3.88 13.39 -24.16
CA THR A 157 -4.83 12.30 -24.00
C THR A 157 -4.14 11.04 -23.48
N PHE A 158 -4.79 10.34 -22.53
CA PHE A 158 -4.37 9.05 -21.99
C PHE A 158 -5.59 8.27 -21.48
N CYS A 159 -5.64 6.98 -21.65
CA CYS A 159 -6.76 6.13 -21.20
C CYS A 159 -8.15 6.70 -21.51
N ASP A 160 -8.34 7.26 -22.71
CA ASP A 160 -9.56 7.95 -23.15
C ASP A 160 -9.94 9.21 -22.34
N VAL A 161 -9.01 9.75 -21.57
CA VAL A 161 -9.14 11.01 -20.83
C VAL A 161 -8.26 12.06 -21.46
N SER A 162 -8.83 13.22 -21.79
CA SER A 162 -8.07 14.39 -22.29
C SER A 162 -8.06 15.50 -21.27
N PHE A 163 -6.96 16.24 -21.20
CA PHE A 163 -6.84 17.43 -20.37
C PHE A 163 -5.93 18.48 -21.02
N GLU A 164 -6.13 19.74 -20.66
CA GLU A 164 -5.31 20.84 -21.11
C GLU A 164 -4.07 21.02 -20.23
N ARG A 165 -2.93 21.28 -20.89
CA ARG A 165 -1.65 21.62 -20.24
C ARG A 165 -1.04 22.85 -20.93
N PRO A 166 -1.43 24.06 -20.55
CA PRO A 166 -0.93 25.29 -21.15
C PRO A 166 0.59 25.39 -21.15
N GLY A 167 1.18 25.72 -22.29
CA GLY A 167 2.62 25.88 -22.44
C GLY A 167 3.40 24.57 -22.59
N LEU A 168 2.74 23.47 -22.98
CA LEU A 168 3.37 22.16 -23.20
C LEU A 168 4.47 22.21 -24.27
N GLY A 169 4.23 22.95 -25.35
CA GLY A 169 5.24 23.24 -26.39
C GLY A 169 5.70 22.00 -27.18
N LEU A 170 4.95 20.90 -27.14
CA LEU A 170 5.24 19.67 -27.88
C LEU A 170 4.33 19.54 -29.12
N PRO A 171 4.84 19.02 -30.25
CA PRO A 171 4.01 18.79 -31.44
C PRO A 171 2.90 17.75 -31.17
N GLU A 172 1.77 17.91 -31.85
CA GLU A 172 0.70 16.90 -31.92
C GLU A 172 1.25 15.58 -32.42
N GLY A 173 0.78 14.45 -31.85
CA GLY A 173 1.27 13.10 -32.10
C GLY A 173 2.53 12.73 -31.29
N THR A 174 3.05 13.62 -30.43
CA THR A 174 4.20 13.32 -29.58
C THR A 174 3.80 12.40 -28.44
N PRO A 175 4.42 11.19 -28.30
CA PRO A 175 4.19 10.32 -27.16
C PRO A 175 4.87 10.88 -25.92
N VAL A 176 4.17 10.83 -24.78
CA VAL A 176 4.63 11.34 -23.49
C VAL A 176 4.42 10.30 -22.36
N GLU A 177 5.23 10.43 -21.31
CA GLU A 177 5.01 9.77 -20.03
C GLU A 177 4.23 10.70 -19.10
N LEU A 178 3.16 10.19 -18.53
CA LEU A 178 2.38 10.85 -17.49
C LEU A 178 2.71 10.18 -16.16
N ILE A 179 3.29 10.94 -15.26
CA ILE A 179 3.74 10.46 -13.95
C ILE A 179 2.80 11.01 -12.90
N ILE A 180 2.06 10.11 -12.25
CA ILE A 180 0.96 10.43 -11.34
C ILE A 180 1.22 9.76 -9.99
N GLN A 181 1.22 10.54 -8.90
CA GLN A 181 1.32 10.00 -7.56
C GLN A 181 0.03 9.23 -7.19
N PRO A 182 0.11 8.09 -6.50
CA PRO A 182 -1.07 7.36 -6.07
C PRO A 182 -2.05 8.19 -5.22
N GLY A 183 -1.54 9.11 -4.41
CA GLY A 183 -2.34 10.02 -3.58
C GLY A 183 -2.98 11.18 -4.33
N ASP A 184 -2.64 11.40 -5.62
CA ASP A 184 -3.24 12.43 -6.47
C ASP A 184 -4.37 11.88 -7.35
N ILE A 185 -4.75 10.63 -7.14
CA ILE A 185 -5.91 9.99 -7.76
C ILE A 185 -7.01 9.84 -6.71
N GLU A 186 -8.13 10.50 -6.92
CA GLU A 186 -9.27 10.45 -6.00
C GLU A 186 -10.25 9.35 -6.40
N VAL A 187 -10.77 8.61 -5.42
CA VAL A 187 -11.92 7.74 -5.59
C VAL A 187 -13.19 8.57 -5.44
N VAL A 188 -14.03 8.53 -6.46
CA VAL A 188 -15.28 9.32 -6.55
C VAL A 188 -16.44 8.44 -7.00
N SER A 189 -17.67 8.97 -6.95
CA SER A 189 -18.81 8.28 -7.59
C SER A 189 -18.60 8.22 -9.11
N ILE A 190 -19.10 7.15 -9.74
CA ILE A 190 -18.93 6.92 -11.19
C ILE A 190 -19.43 8.11 -12.02
N ASP A 191 -20.50 8.78 -11.59
CA ASP A 191 -21.06 9.95 -12.28
C ASP A 191 -20.16 11.18 -12.30
N HIS A 192 -19.13 11.22 -11.44
CA HIS A 192 -18.15 12.33 -11.33
C HIS A 192 -16.74 11.90 -11.69
N ALA A 193 -16.57 10.69 -12.19
CA ALA A 193 -15.28 10.11 -12.51
C ALA A 193 -14.76 10.56 -13.88
N HIS A 194 -13.44 10.64 -14.00
CA HIS A 194 -12.78 10.70 -15.31
C HIS A 194 -12.70 9.32 -15.96
N LEU A 195 -12.51 8.26 -15.12
CA LEU A 195 -12.51 6.86 -15.55
C LEU A 195 -13.30 6.00 -14.57
N THR A 196 -13.97 4.99 -15.12
CA THR A 196 -14.47 3.85 -14.35
C THR A 196 -13.46 2.73 -14.45
N VAL A 197 -13.01 2.21 -13.31
CA VAL A 197 -11.97 1.20 -13.20
C VAL A 197 -12.42 0.07 -12.30
N TYR A 198 -11.89 -1.13 -12.55
CA TYR A 198 -12.18 -2.28 -11.71
C TYR A 198 -11.24 -2.33 -10.52
N LEU A 199 -11.78 -2.34 -9.29
CA LEU A 199 -11.00 -2.48 -8.06
C LEU A 199 -10.59 -3.94 -7.85
N GLU A 200 -9.33 -4.22 -8.13
CA GLU A 200 -8.75 -5.55 -8.07
C GLU A 200 -8.36 -5.96 -6.64
N SER A 201 -7.71 -5.08 -5.90
CA SER A 201 -7.35 -5.33 -4.51
C SER A 201 -7.33 -4.05 -3.67
N LEU A 202 -7.54 -4.23 -2.37
CA LEU A 202 -7.45 -3.19 -1.36
C LEU A 202 -6.65 -3.77 -0.19
N ILE A 203 -5.62 -3.05 0.26
CA ILE A 203 -4.79 -3.42 1.39
C ILE A 203 -4.70 -2.22 2.32
N TYR A 204 -5.08 -2.38 3.57
CA TYR A 204 -4.93 -1.35 4.58
C TYR A 204 -3.46 -1.25 5.04
N LYS A 205 -2.89 -0.04 4.99
CA LYS A 205 -1.48 0.26 5.30
C LYS A 205 -1.29 1.00 6.63
N GLY A 206 -2.26 0.90 7.53
CA GLY A 206 -2.20 1.50 8.86
C GLY A 206 -2.72 2.94 8.94
N ASP A 207 -2.64 3.72 7.87
CA ASP A 207 -3.15 5.10 7.78
C ASP A 207 -3.94 5.38 6.50
N TYR A 208 -3.80 4.55 5.48
CA TYR A 208 -4.55 4.65 4.22
C TYR A 208 -4.81 3.25 3.63
N ASN A 209 -5.72 3.18 2.67
CA ASN A 209 -5.95 2.00 1.85
C ASN A 209 -5.15 2.12 0.55
N GLU A 210 -4.32 1.13 0.26
CA GLU A 210 -3.66 0.96 -1.03
C GLU A 210 -4.58 0.16 -1.94
N LEU A 211 -5.04 0.78 -3.02
CA LEU A 211 -5.93 0.18 -4.00
C LEU A 211 -5.16 -0.13 -5.27
N VAL A 212 -5.32 -1.34 -5.77
CA VAL A 212 -4.89 -1.71 -7.11
C VAL A 212 -6.13 -1.77 -7.99
N VAL A 213 -6.17 -0.95 -9.02
CA VAL A 213 -7.28 -0.90 -9.98
C VAL A 213 -6.81 -1.25 -11.38
N TRP A 214 -7.68 -1.87 -12.16
CA TRP A 214 -7.41 -2.27 -13.53
C TRP A 214 -8.18 -1.40 -14.53
N THR A 215 -7.46 -0.89 -15.54
CA THR A 215 -8.05 -0.14 -16.65
C THR A 215 -7.20 -0.26 -17.92
N GLY A 216 -7.84 -0.41 -19.08
CA GLY A 216 -7.17 -0.35 -20.38
C GLY A 216 -5.97 -1.29 -20.57
N GLY A 217 -5.98 -2.47 -19.91
CA GLY A 217 -4.90 -3.44 -20.01
C GLY A 217 -3.72 -3.20 -19.05
N ARG A 218 -3.91 -2.36 -18.02
CA ARG A 218 -2.87 -2.05 -17.02
C ARG A 218 -3.45 -1.81 -15.64
N SER A 219 -2.61 -1.96 -14.63
CA SER A 219 -2.96 -1.65 -13.24
C SER A 219 -2.50 -0.24 -12.86
N LEU A 220 -3.29 0.43 -12.02
CA LEU A 220 -2.93 1.68 -11.35
C LEU A 220 -2.96 1.47 -9.84
N LEU A 221 -2.06 2.16 -9.15
CA LEU A 221 -2.01 2.22 -7.70
C LEU A 221 -2.70 3.51 -7.22
N ILE A 222 -3.55 3.40 -6.21
CA ILE A 222 -4.25 4.55 -5.62
C ILE A 222 -4.13 4.47 -4.11
N HIS A 223 -3.86 5.60 -3.47
CA HIS A 223 -3.94 5.75 -2.01
C HIS A 223 -5.26 6.43 -1.65
N SER A 224 -6.08 5.77 -0.86
CA SER A 224 -7.42 6.28 -0.48
C SER A 224 -7.65 6.12 1.02
N TYR A 225 -8.33 7.09 1.61
CA TYR A 225 -8.81 7.02 3.01
C TYR A 225 -10.26 6.50 3.11
N LEU A 226 -10.85 6.14 1.97
CA LEU A 226 -12.23 5.65 1.89
C LEU A 226 -12.23 4.13 1.84
N ASP A 227 -13.14 3.52 2.61
CA ASP A 227 -13.42 2.11 2.48
C ASP A 227 -14.12 1.83 1.15
N GLN A 228 -13.62 0.82 0.43
CA GLN A 228 -14.16 0.39 -0.85
C GLN A 228 -14.44 -1.11 -0.84
N GLN A 229 -15.40 -1.54 -1.64
CA GLN A 229 -15.68 -2.95 -1.81
C GLN A 229 -14.85 -3.50 -2.97
N VAL A 230 -13.99 -4.47 -2.69
CA VAL A 230 -13.17 -5.17 -3.72
C VAL A 230 -14.06 -5.92 -4.71
N ALA A 231 -13.56 -6.16 -5.91
CA ALA A 231 -14.25 -6.80 -7.02
C ALA A 231 -15.49 -6.01 -7.52
N THR A 232 -15.41 -4.68 -7.49
CA THR A 232 -16.43 -3.77 -8.02
C THR A 232 -15.82 -2.73 -8.93
N ASP A 233 -16.66 -2.14 -9.78
CA ASP A 233 -16.27 -0.95 -10.54
C ASP A 233 -16.35 0.29 -9.64
N ILE A 234 -15.30 1.08 -9.65
CA ILE A 234 -15.22 2.37 -8.93
C ILE A 234 -14.89 3.50 -9.89
N GLY A 235 -15.33 4.70 -9.55
CA GLY A 235 -14.96 5.92 -10.27
C GLY A 235 -13.65 6.50 -9.74
N ILE A 236 -12.78 6.94 -10.64
CA ILE A 236 -11.55 7.66 -10.27
C ILE A 236 -11.46 8.99 -10.99
N ARG A 237 -10.84 9.96 -10.33
CA ARG A 237 -10.60 11.30 -10.84
C ARG A 237 -9.14 11.69 -10.63
N PHE A 238 -8.52 12.24 -11.66
CA PHE A 238 -7.15 12.73 -11.64
C PHE A 238 -7.12 14.22 -11.29
N ASP A 239 -6.14 14.63 -10.49
CA ASP A 239 -5.76 16.03 -10.35
C ASP A 239 -4.78 16.37 -11.49
N PHE A 240 -5.31 16.91 -12.58
CA PHE A 240 -4.51 17.18 -13.78
C PHE A 240 -3.36 18.15 -13.54
N ASP A 241 -3.49 19.07 -12.59
CA ASP A 241 -2.43 20.04 -12.30
C ASP A 241 -1.20 19.38 -11.68
N LYS A 242 -1.37 18.25 -11.02
CA LYS A 242 -0.29 17.48 -10.38
C LYS A 242 0.37 16.44 -11.29
N ILE A 243 -0.22 16.13 -12.45
CA ILE A 243 0.38 15.20 -13.40
C ILE A 243 1.68 15.78 -13.95
N ARG A 244 2.78 15.08 -13.78
CA ARG A 244 4.06 15.44 -14.43
C ARG A 244 4.11 14.81 -15.82
N ILE A 245 4.51 15.58 -16.81
CA ILE A 245 4.67 15.15 -18.19
C ILE A 245 6.16 15.10 -18.52
N ALA A 246 6.61 13.97 -19.07
CA ALA A 246 8.00 13.75 -19.50
C ALA A 246 8.03 13.17 -20.92
N PRO A 247 9.13 13.35 -21.66
CA PRO A 247 9.30 12.67 -22.93
C PRO A 247 9.24 11.15 -22.76
N TRP A 248 8.54 10.47 -23.69
CA TRP A 248 8.49 9.01 -23.71
C TRP A 248 9.88 8.41 -23.90
N LYS A 249 10.35 7.57 -23.00
CA LYS A 249 11.69 6.96 -23.00
C LYS A 249 11.80 5.68 -23.83
N GLY A 250 10.68 5.18 -24.37
CA GLY A 250 10.66 3.96 -25.17
C GLY A 250 10.99 2.73 -24.30
N GLY A 251 9.99 2.14 -23.69
CA GLY A 251 10.01 0.84 -23.04
C GLY A 251 8.65 0.19 -23.22
N GLU A 252 8.60 -1.13 -23.27
CA GLU A 252 7.33 -1.84 -23.13
C GLU A 252 6.80 -1.49 -21.73
N THR A 253 5.60 -0.98 -21.68
CA THR A 253 4.85 -0.76 -20.42
C THR A 253 4.59 -2.14 -19.82
N VAL A 254 5.24 -2.45 -18.69
CA VAL A 254 4.98 -3.65 -17.88
C VAL A 254 3.59 -3.55 -17.28
#